data_f73ca410b1e5751c9bf59615c82afcf0
#
_entry.id   f73ca410b1e5751c9bf59615c82afcf0
#
_cell.length_a   1.000
_cell.length_b   1.000
_cell.length_c   1.000
_cell.angle_alpha   90.00
_cell.angle_beta   90.00
_cell.angle_gamma   90.00
#
_symmetry.space_group_name_H-M   'P 1'
#
loop_
_entity.id
_entity.type
_entity.pdbx_description
1 polymer ?
#
loop_
_entity_poly.entity_id
_entity_poly.type
_entity_poly.pdbx_seq_one_letter_code
_entity_poly.pdbx_strand_id
1 'polypeptide(L)'
;DQADAVEVKAGGRTYRFAKKDGRLMGVEVGSKAISLSNGPRFMAARRSDRSLDQFYNHDDKEAEKKKTLYTEFVDQGAFAGFEWKEAEAKLVATYQHGSLDEVDWQFLSDGSVAVTCHYNFGGVVDMMGMAFDYPESKVRSKAWVGNGPYRVWQNREQGPQYGYWQNDYNDPIPAESWDYPEFKGYFANVKWMQFKTDEGKIGFSGLTADEHMGVYTPRDGRDGLLYTLPQTGLAVFKVIPSVRNKVNTTDLNGPSAQPKWLNGKGKTVFTLNF
;
A
#
# COMPACT_ATOMS: atom_id res chain seq x y z
N ASP A 1 -19.22 -13.71 14.64
CA ASP A 1 -18.84 -15.11 14.93
C ASP A 1 -17.45 -15.16 15.53
N GLN A 2 -17.36 -15.34 16.86
CA GLN A 2 -16.09 -15.46 17.60
C GLN A 2 -15.32 -16.77 17.26
N ALA A 3 -15.98 -17.72 16.61
CA ALA A 3 -15.36 -19.02 16.27
C ALA A 3 -14.22 -18.88 15.25
N ASP A 4 -14.27 -17.91 14.35
CA ASP A 4 -13.36 -17.79 13.21
C ASP A 4 -12.29 -16.69 13.36
N ALA A 5 -12.23 -16.03 14.52
CA ALA A 5 -11.29 -14.95 14.79
C ALA A 5 -10.50 -15.14 16.10
N VAL A 6 -9.29 -14.60 16.10
CA VAL A 6 -8.50 -14.32 17.31
C VAL A 6 -8.68 -12.84 17.65
N GLU A 7 -8.98 -12.53 18.91
CA GLU A 7 -9.09 -11.16 19.41
C GLU A 7 -7.93 -10.83 20.34
N VAL A 8 -7.33 -9.66 20.12
CA VAL A 8 -6.32 -9.08 21.01
C VAL A 8 -6.81 -7.72 21.50
N LYS A 9 -6.83 -7.55 22.81
CA LYS A 9 -7.21 -6.28 23.46
C LYS A 9 -5.96 -5.57 23.97
N ALA A 10 -5.69 -4.39 23.45
CA ALA A 10 -4.54 -3.59 23.84
C ALA A 10 -4.81 -2.09 23.68
N GLY A 11 -4.36 -1.26 24.63
CA GLY A 11 -4.46 0.21 24.55
C GLY A 11 -5.87 0.75 24.33
N GLY A 12 -6.90 0.09 24.91
CA GLY A 12 -8.31 0.48 24.73
C GLY A 12 -8.89 0.13 23.35
N ARG A 13 -8.23 -0.72 22.58
CA ARG A 13 -8.66 -1.20 21.25
C ARG A 13 -8.82 -2.71 21.26
N THR A 14 -9.69 -3.23 20.38
CA THR A 14 -9.81 -4.66 20.09
C THR A 14 -9.47 -4.92 18.64
N TYR A 15 -8.44 -5.72 18.43
CA TYR A 15 -7.97 -6.16 17.11
C TYR A 15 -8.50 -7.55 16.84
N ARG A 16 -9.08 -7.76 15.64
CA ARG A 16 -9.60 -9.06 15.22
C ARG A 16 -8.82 -9.61 14.05
N PHE A 17 -8.38 -10.86 14.16
CA PHE A 17 -7.58 -11.55 13.15
C PHE A 17 -8.28 -12.82 12.71
N ALA A 18 -8.37 -13.05 11.41
CA ALA A 18 -9.00 -14.23 10.84
C ALA A 18 -8.15 -15.49 11.08
N LYS A 19 -8.76 -16.54 11.64
CA LYS A 19 -8.09 -17.84 11.81
C LYS A 19 -7.82 -18.58 10.50
N LYS A 20 -8.51 -18.20 9.42
CA LYS A 20 -8.36 -18.84 8.11
C LYS A 20 -7.09 -18.43 7.37
N ASP A 21 -6.63 -17.19 7.56
CA ASP A 21 -5.53 -16.61 6.76
C ASP A 21 -4.58 -15.68 7.55
N GLY A 22 -4.78 -15.54 8.87
CA GLY A 22 -3.90 -14.76 9.73
C GLY A 22 -4.01 -13.22 9.59
N ARG A 23 -4.96 -12.73 8.81
CA ARG A 23 -5.06 -11.30 8.47
C ARG A 23 -5.95 -10.52 9.43
N LEU A 24 -5.66 -9.23 9.55
CA LEU A 24 -6.54 -8.30 10.26
C LEU A 24 -7.93 -8.27 9.61
N MET A 25 -8.97 -8.34 10.41
CA MET A 25 -10.38 -8.24 10.00
C MET A 25 -10.96 -6.87 10.29
N GLY A 26 -10.40 -6.15 11.26
CA GLY A 26 -10.87 -4.85 11.70
C GLY A 26 -10.37 -4.50 13.08
N VAL A 27 -10.59 -3.25 13.48
CA VAL A 27 -10.20 -2.73 14.79
C VAL A 27 -11.39 -2.02 15.41
N GLU A 28 -11.66 -2.27 16.69
CA GLU A 28 -12.62 -1.49 17.47
C GLU A 28 -11.88 -0.49 18.37
N VAL A 29 -12.28 0.76 18.33
CA VAL A 29 -11.77 1.85 19.16
C VAL A 29 -12.93 2.43 19.97
N GLY A 30 -13.00 2.07 21.24
CA GLY A 30 -14.21 2.34 22.05
C GLY A 30 -15.43 1.63 21.47
N SER A 31 -16.44 2.39 21.05
CA SER A 31 -17.66 1.86 20.40
C SER A 31 -17.64 1.93 18.87
N LYS A 32 -16.52 2.35 18.26
CA LYS A 32 -16.42 2.53 16.80
C LYS A 32 -15.62 1.40 16.18
N ALA A 33 -16.17 0.80 15.15
CA ALA A 33 -15.46 -0.18 14.32
C ALA A 33 -14.76 0.54 13.16
N ILE A 34 -13.48 0.23 12.95
CA ILE A 34 -12.67 0.69 11.83
C ILE A 34 -12.45 -0.50 10.89
N SER A 35 -12.86 -0.34 9.64
CA SER A 35 -12.91 -1.41 8.63
C SER A 35 -11.55 -1.67 7.95
N LEU A 36 -10.42 -1.25 8.54
CA LEU A 36 -9.10 -1.62 8.02
C LEU A 36 -8.93 -3.12 8.15
N SER A 37 -8.78 -3.81 7.02
CA SER A 37 -8.88 -5.29 7.01
C SER A 37 -8.04 -5.92 5.90
N ASN A 38 -8.11 -7.25 5.81
CA ASN A 38 -7.46 -8.07 4.77
C ASN A 38 -5.99 -7.74 4.57
N GLY A 39 -5.28 -7.52 5.66
CA GLY A 39 -3.85 -7.19 5.62
C GLY A 39 -3.11 -7.46 6.93
N PRO A 40 -1.78 -7.27 6.93
CA PRO A 40 -0.99 -6.95 5.76
C PRO A 40 -0.98 -8.12 4.76
N ARG A 41 -1.17 -7.78 3.50
CA ARG A 41 -1.18 -8.73 2.39
C ARG A 41 0.06 -8.45 1.54
N PHE A 42 0.95 -9.44 1.43
CA PHE A 42 2.08 -9.34 0.51
C PHE A 42 1.56 -9.20 -0.91
N MET A 43 2.08 -8.25 -1.63
CA MET A 43 1.76 -8.00 -3.02
C MET A 43 3.03 -7.77 -3.81
N ALA A 44 3.20 -8.53 -4.89
CA ALA A 44 4.22 -8.32 -5.89
C ALA A 44 3.57 -8.40 -7.26
N ALA A 45 3.86 -7.44 -8.12
CA ALA A 45 3.27 -7.38 -9.44
C ALA A 45 4.28 -7.01 -10.50
N ARG A 46 4.12 -7.59 -11.69
CA ARG A 46 4.87 -7.27 -12.88
C ARG A 46 3.92 -6.84 -13.98
N ARG A 47 4.26 -5.81 -14.71
CA ARG A 47 3.54 -5.37 -15.89
C ARG A 47 3.77 -6.36 -17.02
N SER A 48 2.68 -6.94 -17.57
CA SER A 48 2.75 -7.94 -18.64
C SER A 48 3.15 -7.32 -19.99
N ASP A 49 2.72 -6.08 -20.25
CA ASP A 49 3.10 -5.32 -21.44
C ASP A 49 3.39 -3.87 -21.03
N ARG A 50 4.64 -3.48 -21.06
CA ARG A 50 5.13 -2.17 -20.67
C ARG A 50 5.05 -1.14 -21.79
N SER A 51 4.82 -1.57 -23.03
CA SER A 51 4.67 -0.69 -24.19
C SER A 51 3.31 -0.01 -24.24
N LEU A 52 2.29 -0.63 -23.63
CA LEU A 52 0.91 -0.16 -23.65
C LEU A 52 0.55 0.62 -22.39
N ASP A 53 0.94 1.85 -22.36
CA ASP A 53 0.51 2.79 -21.33
C ASP A 53 -0.63 3.64 -21.92
N GLN A 54 -1.84 3.45 -21.43
CA GLN A 54 -3.08 3.90 -22.11
C GLN A 54 -3.37 5.40 -22.02
N PHE A 55 -2.54 6.18 -21.35
CA PHE A 55 -2.85 7.56 -21.03
C PHE A 55 -3.19 8.46 -22.23
N TYR A 56 -2.64 8.18 -23.43
CA TYR A 56 -2.86 9.01 -24.63
C TYR A 56 -3.70 8.36 -25.73
N ASN A 57 -4.20 7.16 -25.52
CA ASN A 57 -4.96 6.45 -26.55
C ASN A 57 -6.47 6.53 -26.29
N HIS A 58 -6.96 7.70 -25.84
CA HIS A 58 -8.39 7.92 -25.59
C HIS A 58 -9.30 7.61 -26.78
N ASP A 59 -8.78 7.78 -27.99
CA ASP A 59 -9.55 7.57 -29.22
C ASP A 59 -9.30 6.19 -29.86
N ASP A 60 -8.38 5.40 -29.34
CA ASP A 60 -8.05 4.09 -29.86
C ASP A 60 -8.81 2.97 -29.16
N LYS A 61 -9.96 2.60 -29.74
CA LYS A 61 -10.79 1.48 -29.26
C LYS A 61 -10.06 0.13 -29.23
N GLU A 62 -9.00 -0.03 -30.01
CA GLU A 62 -8.17 -1.24 -29.96
C GLU A 62 -7.20 -1.21 -28.77
N ALA A 63 -6.76 -0.04 -28.33
CA ALA A 63 -5.95 0.10 -27.12
C ALA A 63 -6.74 -0.22 -25.84
N GLU A 64 -8.06 0.07 -25.81
CA GLU A 64 -8.91 -0.36 -24.69
C GLU A 64 -8.95 -1.89 -24.53
N LYS A 65 -8.81 -2.63 -25.62
CA LYS A 65 -8.77 -4.09 -25.60
C LYS A 65 -7.42 -4.65 -25.18
N LYS A 66 -6.35 -3.86 -25.31
CA LYS A 66 -4.97 -4.23 -24.97
C LYS A 66 -4.55 -3.57 -23.65
N LYS A 67 -5.37 -3.67 -22.60
CA LYS A 67 -5.04 -3.12 -21.29
C LYS A 67 -3.73 -3.69 -20.81
N THR A 68 -2.80 -2.83 -20.39
CA THR A 68 -1.62 -3.25 -19.68
C THR A 68 -2.05 -3.95 -18.39
N LEU A 69 -1.83 -5.24 -18.34
CA LEU A 69 -2.20 -6.04 -17.19
C LEU A 69 -0.98 -6.24 -16.29
N TYR A 70 -1.17 -6.02 -15.02
CA TYR A 70 -0.21 -6.46 -14.02
C TYR A 70 -0.46 -7.93 -13.74
N THR A 71 0.57 -8.73 -13.82
CA THR A 71 0.57 -10.08 -13.30
C THR A 71 0.89 -9.98 -11.81
N GLU A 72 -0.07 -10.27 -10.97
CA GLU A 72 0.15 -10.35 -9.53
C GLU A 72 0.79 -11.69 -9.18
N PHE A 73 1.89 -11.64 -8.44
CA PHE A 73 2.55 -12.82 -7.88
C PHE A 73 2.05 -13.01 -6.44
N VAL A 74 0.77 -13.29 -6.29
CA VAL A 74 0.13 -13.37 -4.95
C VAL A 74 0.27 -14.78 -4.40
N ASP A 75 1.46 -15.26 -4.23
CA ASP A 75 1.70 -16.43 -3.41
C ASP A 75 2.10 -15.99 -2.00
N GLN A 76 1.10 -15.85 -1.14
CA GLN A 76 1.30 -15.49 0.27
C GLN A 76 1.66 -16.68 1.13
N GLY A 77 1.54 -17.89 0.58
CA GLY A 77 1.67 -19.11 1.34
C GLY A 77 0.41 -19.47 2.14
N ALA A 78 0.44 -20.65 2.71
CA ALA A 78 -0.59 -21.14 3.60
C ALA A 78 -0.38 -20.60 5.02
N PHE A 79 -1.41 -20.04 5.62
CA PHE A 79 -1.39 -19.65 7.02
C PHE A 79 -1.20 -20.88 7.91
N ALA A 80 -0.19 -20.88 8.77
CA ALA A 80 0.17 -22.00 9.63
C ALA A 80 -0.37 -21.87 11.05
N GLY A 81 -0.55 -20.64 11.55
CA GLY A 81 -1.11 -20.41 12.87
C GLY A 81 -0.68 -19.11 13.51
N PHE A 82 -1.23 -18.86 14.71
CA PHE A 82 -0.85 -17.77 15.58
C PHE A 82 -0.05 -18.26 16.79
N GLU A 83 0.92 -17.46 17.21
CA GLU A 83 1.61 -17.57 18.49
C GLU A 83 1.49 -16.26 19.25
N TRP A 84 1.11 -16.32 20.54
CA TRP A 84 1.15 -15.15 21.42
C TRP A 84 2.42 -15.16 22.26
N LYS A 85 3.22 -14.09 22.18
CA LYS A 85 4.45 -13.89 22.96
C LYS A 85 4.17 -12.86 24.05
N GLU A 86 3.81 -13.36 25.24
CA GLU A 86 3.36 -12.55 26.37
C GLU A 86 4.37 -11.47 26.78
N ALA A 87 5.65 -11.84 26.91
CA ALA A 87 6.71 -10.92 27.34
C ALA A 87 6.93 -9.73 26.40
N GLU A 88 6.56 -9.88 25.15
CA GLU A 88 6.71 -8.86 24.10
C GLU A 88 5.38 -8.16 23.77
N ALA A 89 4.26 -8.62 24.35
CA ALA A 89 2.91 -8.24 23.97
C ALA A 89 2.72 -8.32 22.44
N LYS A 90 3.08 -9.48 21.86
CA LYS A 90 3.16 -9.68 20.42
C LYS A 90 2.37 -10.89 19.96
N LEU A 91 1.55 -10.70 18.93
CA LEU A 91 0.91 -11.77 18.17
C LEU A 91 1.73 -12.03 16.90
N VAL A 92 2.13 -13.26 16.70
CA VAL A 92 2.88 -13.69 15.51
C VAL A 92 1.98 -14.55 14.64
N ALA A 93 1.82 -14.18 13.38
CA ALA A 93 1.15 -14.97 12.35
C ALA A 93 2.20 -15.60 11.43
N THR A 94 2.26 -16.92 11.36
CA THR A 94 3.27 -17.65 10.57
C THR A 94 2.64 -18.22 9.30
N TYR A 95 3.40 -18.20 8.21
CA TYR A 95 3.01 -18.70 6.89
C TYR A 95 4.02 -19.72 6.37
N GLN A 96 3.59 -20.61 5.46
CA GLN A 96 4.41 -21.64 4.87
C GLN A 96 4.18 -21.72 3.35
N HIS A 97 5.21 -22.13 2.62
CA HIS A 97 5.12 -22.37 1.17
C HIS A 97 4.75 -21.16 0.31
N GLY A 98 5.15 -19.95 0.71
CA GLY A 98 4.86 -18.73 -0.05
C GLY A 98 5.89 -17.64 0.17
N SER A 99 5.56 -16.44 -0.30
CA SER A 99 6.47 -15.29 -0.20
C SER A 99 6.41 -14.60 1.15
N LEU A 100 5.32 -14.73 1.90
CA LEU A 100 5.20 -14.19 3.25
C LEU A 100 5.62 -15.29 4.25
N ASP A 101 6.60 -14.99 5.09
CA ASP A 101 7.08 -15.94 6.12
C ASP A 101 6.34 -15.72 7.44
N GLU A 102 6.28 -14.46 7.91
CA GLU A 102 5.78 -14.14 9.23
C GLU A 102 5.28 -12.69 9.29
N VAL A 103 4.24 -12.44 10.08
CA VAL A 103 3.78 -11.10 10.44
C VAL A 103 3.74 -10.97 11.96
N ASP A 104 4.58 -10.09 12.48
CA ASP A 104 4.60 -9.69 13.88
C ASP A 104 3.68 -8.50 14.12
N TRP A 105 2.79 -8.61 15.08
CA TRP A 105 1.95 -7.54 15.58
C TRP A 105 2.32 -7.24 17.03
N GLN A 106 3.16 -6.24 17.25
CA GLN A 106 3.60 -5.84 18.58
C GLN A 106 2.75 -4.69 19.10
N PHE A 107 2.01 -4.93 20.17
CA PHE A 107 1.11 -3.94 20.79
C PHE A 107 1.89 -3.08 21.78
N LEU A 108 1.96 -1.78 21.52
CA LEU A 108 2.74 -0.83 22.31
C LEU A 108 1.91 -0.20 23.42
N SER A 109 2.57 0.32 24.44
CA SER A 109 1.93 0.89 25.63
C SER A 109 1.11 2.17 25.34
N ASP A 110 1.43 2.89 24.25
CA ASP A 110 0.69 4.06 23.79
C ASP A 110 -0.58 3.70 22.98
N GLY A 111 -0.83 2.40 22.82
CA GLY A 111 -1.94 1.85 22.05
C GLY A 111 -1.71 1.77 20.55
N SER A 112 -0.54 2.14 20.06
CA SER A 112 -0.15 1.86 18.67
C SER A 112 0.29 0.41 18.49
N VAL A 113 0.40 -0.04 17.24
CA VAL A 113 0.82 -1.40 16.91
C VAL A 113 1.96 -1.35 15.88
N ALA A 114 3.13 -1.84 16.28
CA ALA A 114 4.23 -2.05 15.35
C ALA A 114 3.99 -3.35 14.57
N VAL A 115 4.02 -3.27 13.25
CA VAL A 115 3.83 -4.40 12.35
C VAL A 115 5.13 -4.67 11.62
N THR A 116 5.64 -5.90 11.72
CA THR A 116 6.80 -6.34 10.94
C THR A 116 6.37 -7.50 10.06
N CYS A 117 6.52 -7.34 8.75
CA CYS A 117 6.21 -8.35 7.76
C CYS A 117 7.52 -8.93 7.23
N HIS A 118 7.81 -10.18 7.52
CA HIS A 118 8.97 -10.91 7.01
C HIS A 118 8.58 -11.67 5.75
N TYR A 119 9.38 -11.54 4.70
CA TYR A 119 9.11 -12.18 3.43
C TYR A 119 10.39 -12.76 2.80
N ASN A 120 10.21 -13.74 1.93
CA ASN A 120 11.25 -14.31 1.09
C ASN A 120 10.74 -14.35 -0.35
N PHE A 121 11.21 -13.43 -1.17
CA PHE A 121 10.71 -13.27 -2.54
C PHE A 121 11.88 -13.20 -3.53
N GLY A 122 11.73 -13.89 -4.66
CA GLY A 122 12.66 -13.82 -5.79
C GLY A 122 11.90 -13.60 -7.09
N GLY A 123 12.29 -12.56 -7.83
CA GLY A 123 11.65 -12.26 -9.11
C GLY A 123 11.83 -10.84 -9.58
N VAL A 124 11.33 -10.59 -10.78
CA VAL A 124 11.32 -9.27 -11.40
C VAL A 124 9.96 -8.62 -11.15
N VAL A 125 9.96 -7.41 -10.58
CA VAL A 125 8.72 -6.70 -10.23
C VAL A 125 8.75 -5.25 -10.67
N ASP A 126 7.59 -4.74 -11.03
CA ASP A 126 7.33 -3.31 -11.18
C ASP A 126 6.79 -2.71 -9.86
N MET A 127 6.20 -3.54 -8.97
CA MET A 127 5.57 -3.12 -7.74
C MET A 127 5.66 -4.22 -6.68
N MET A 128 6.01 -3.86 -5.43
CA MET A 128 6.03 -4.80 -4.33
C MET A 128 5.84 -4.09 -2.98
N GLY A 129 5.00 -4.65 -2.11
CA GLY A 129 4.73 -4.13 -0.79
C GLY A 129 3.71 -4.90 0.02
N MET A 130 3.21 -4.26 1.06
CA MET A 130 2.20 -4.77 2.00
C MET A 130 0.94 -3.92 1.93
N ALA A 131 -0.20 -4.55 1.69
CA ALA A 131 -1.46 -3.88 1.43
C ALA A 131 -2.54 -4.24 2.45
N PHE A 132 -3.44 -3.29 2.70
CA PHE A 132 -4.66 -3.44 3.49
C PHE A 132 -5.85 -2.99 2.68
N ASP A 133 -6.99 -3.62 2.88
CA ASP A 133 -8.25 -3.12 2.36
C ASP A 133 -8.87 -2.13 3.35
N TYR A 134 -9.35 -1.04 2.83
CA TYR A 134 -10.20 -0.08 3.54
C TYR A 134 -11.22 0.50 2.54
N PRO A 135 -12.50 0.68 2.90
CA PRO A 135 -13.49 1.25 2.00
C PRO A 135 -13.12 2.68 1.55
N GLU A 136 -12.78 2.84 0.27
CA GLU A 136 -12.34 4.11 -0.30
C GLU A 136 -13.34 5.24 -0.06
N SER A 137 -14.63 4.94 -0.14
CA SER A 137 -15.73 5.90 0.06
C SER A 137 -15.80 6.50 1.47
N LYS A 138 -15.14 5.89 2.46
CA LYS A 138 -15.09 6.38 3.85
C LYS A 138 -13.91 7.33 4.13
N VAL A 139 -12.94 7.44 3.23
CA VAL A 139 -11.78 8.35 3.41
C VAL A 139 -12.17 9.77 3.05
N ARG A 140 -11.88 10.74 3.92
CA ARG A 140 -12.22 12.15 3.74
C ARG A 140 -11.03 13.02 3.43
N SER A 141 -9.96 12.86 4.17
CA SER A 141 -8.73 13.64 3.98
C SER A 141 -7.52 12.88 4.49
N LYS A 142 -6.35 13.37 4.10
CA LYS A 142 -5.08 12.87 4.59
C LYS A 142 -4.16 14.02 4.98
N ALA A 143 -3.33 13.79 5.99
CA ALA A 143 -2.22 14.67 6.37
C ALA A 143 -0.96 13.83 6.52
N TRP A 144 0.20 14.37 6.12
CA TRP A 144 1.46 13.65 6.24
C TRP A 144 2.66 14.58 6.45
N VAL A 145 3.69 14.03 7.07
CA VAL A 145 5.04 14.59 7.04
C VAL A 145 5.89 13.69 6.14
N GLY A 146 6.42 14.28 5.10
CA GLY A 146 7.16 13.57 4.05
C GLY A 146 7.34 14.44 2.82
N ASN A 147 7.69 13.84 1.71
CA ASN A 147 7.77 14.53 0.45
C ASN A 147 6.38 14.90 -0.08
N GLY A 148 6.24 16.11 -0.60
CA GLY A 148 5.00 16.64 -1.14
C GLY A 148 5.21 17.98 -1.86
N PRO A 149 4.13 18.65 -2.31
CA PRO A 149 2.75 18.19 -2.31
C PRO A 149 2.48 17.06 -3.32
N TYR A 150 3.37 16.90 -4.32
CA TYR A 150 3.24 15.95 -5.41
C TYR A 150 3.61 14.54 -4.97
N ARG A 151 2.96 13.56 -5.59
CA ARG A 151 3.31 12.15 -5.46
C ARG A 151 4.38 11.79 -6.49
N VAL A 152 5.08 10.68 -6.25
CA VAL A 152 6.21 10.23 -7.05
C VAL A 152 5.95 8.89 -7.74
N TRP A 153 6.75 8.61 -8.77
CA TRP A 153 6.86 7.32 -9.43
C TRP A 153 8.32 6.89 -9.42
N GLN A 154 8.62 5.62 -9.64
CA GLN A 154 10.00 5.11 -9.63
C GLN A 154 10.97 5.95 -10.49
N ASN A 155 10.52 6.44 -11.64
CA ASN A 155 11.30 7.26 -12.57
C ASN A 155 11.01 8.76 -12.46
N ARG A 156 10.26 9.20 -11.44
CA ARG A 156 9.91 10.61 -11.17
C ARG A 156 9.85 10.88 -9.67
N GLU A 157 11.01 10.90 -9.05
CA GLU A 157 11.16 11.16 -7.60
C GLU A 157 11.53 12.62 -7.29
N GLN A 158 11.98 13.36 -8.30
CA GLN A 158 12.43 14.76 -8.12
C GLN A 158 11.27 15.73 -8.17
N GLY A 159 11.40 16.84 -7.42
CA GLY A 159 10.43 17.94 -7.36
C GLY A 159 9.70 18.09 -6.05
N PRO A 160 9.16 17.02 -5.42
CA PRO A 160 8.58 17.13 -4.10
C PRO A 160 9.59 17.63 -3.06
N GLN A 161 9.09 18.39 -2.08
CA GLN A 161 9.88 18.90 -0.95
C GLN A 161 9.42 18.25 0.36
N TYR A 162 10.35 18.06 1.27
CA TYR A 162 10.02 17.55 2.59
C TYR A 162 9.29 18.61 3.42
N GLY A 163 8.14 18.24 3.99
CA GLY A 163 7.33 19.16 4.78
C GLY A 163 6.11 18.49 5.42
N TYR A 164 5.27 19.33 6.02
CA TYR A 164 3.92 18.96 6.44
C TYR A 164 2.93 19.32 5.34
N TRP A 165 2.08 18.37 4.99
CA TRP A 165 1.09 18.49 3.92
C TRP A 165 -0.27 17.99 4.41
N GLN A 166 -1.32 18.59 3.87
CA GLN A 166 -2.68 18.15 4.10
C GLN A 166 -3.52 18.45 2.87
N ASN A 167 -4.36 17.51 2.47
CA ASN A 167 -5.34 17.72 1.42
C ASN A 167 -6.54 16.76 1.56
N ASP A 168 -7.55 17.01 0.77
CA ASP A 168 -8.69 16.13 0.67
C ASP A 168 -8.31 14.77 0.09
N TYR A 169 -9.22 13.83 0.27
CA TYR A 169 -9.01 12.48 -0.22
C TYR A 169 -8.66 12.48 -1.72
N ASN A 170 -7.60 11.73 -2.02
CA ASN A 170 -7.10 11.47 -3.37
C ASN A 170 -6.85 12.69 -4.27
N ASP A 171 -6.85 13.89 -3.71
CA ASP A 171 -6.35 15.07 -4.41
C ASP A 171 -4.84 14.89 -4.70
N PRO A 172 -4.43 14.83 -5.97
CA PRO A 172 -3.02 14.63 -6.31
C PRO A 172 -2.17 15.88 -6.06
N ILE A 173 -2.77 17.07 -6.22
CA ILE A 173 -2.07 18.35 -6.12
C ILE A 173 -2.98 19.34 -5.41
N PRO A 174 -2.66 19.80 -4.20
CA PRO A 174 -3.46 20.79 -3.50
C PRO A 174 -3.66 22.05 -4.32
N ALA A 175 -4.92 22.48 -4.44
CA ALA A 175 -5.35 23.70 -5.11
C ALA A 175 -5.12 23.76 -6.64
N GLU A 176 -4.76 22.65 -7.29
CA GLU A 176 -4.58 22.62 -8.74
C GLU A 176 -5.36 21.47 -9.37
N SER A 177 -6.12 21.80 -10.40
CA SER A 177 -6.81 20.83 -11.26
C SER A 177 -5.86 20.36 -12.38
N TRP A 178 -4.89 19.51 -12.02
CA TRP A 178 -3.90 19.01 -12.97
C TRP A 178 -4.14 17.55 -13.34
N ASP A 179 -4.37 17.31 -14.61
CA ASP A 179 -4.82 15.99 -15.09
C ASP A 179 -3.69 15.03 -15.51
N TYR A 180 -2.44 15.47 -15.42
CA TYR A 180 -1.33 14.62 -15.85
C TYR A 180 -0.97 13.57 -14.77
N PRO A 181 -0.65 12.34 -15.19
CA PRO A 181 -0.40 11.24 -14.29
C PRO A 181 0.90 11.37 -13.49
N GLU A 182 1.80 12.20 -13.94
CA GLU A 182 3.14 12.33 -13.38
C GLU A 182 3.17 12.67 -11.90
N PHE A 183 2.10 13.26 -11.39
CA PHE A 183 1.98 13.68 -9.98
C PHE A 183 1.05 12.80 -9.15
N LYS A 184 0.48 11.76 -9.75
CA LYS A 184 -0.57 10.90 -9.12
C LYS A 184 -0.03 9.54 -8.65
N GLY A 185 1.23 9.44 -8.29
CA GLY A 185 1.89 8.21 -7.90
C GLY A 185 1.74 7.84 -6.41
N TYR A 186 2.85 7.81 -5.73
CA TYR A 186 3.03 7.32 -4.37
C TYR A 186 3.66 8.39 -3.49
N PHE A 187 3.46 8.29 -2.17
CA PHE A 187 4.05 9.22 -1.22
C PHE A 187 5.41 8.71 -0.76
N ALA A 188 6.44 9.54 -0.90
CA ALA A 188 7.82 9.21 -0.56
C ALA A 188 8.29 9.86 0.74
N ASN A 189 9.30 9.26 1.37
CA ASN A 189 9.95 9.75 2.58
C ASN A 189 8.97 10.11 3.69
N VAL A 190 7.92 9.29 3.84
CA VAL A 190 6.84 9.50 4.80
C VAL A 190 7.32 9.13 6.20
N LYS A 191 7.30 10.10 7.12
CA LYS A 191 7.56 9.86 8.55
C LYS A 191 6.31 9.42 9.28
N TRP A 192 5.19 10.03 8.92
CA TRP A 192 3.86 9.58 9.30
C TRP A 192 2.84 10.09 8.29
N MET A 193 1.75 9.34 8.15
CA MET A 193 0.57 9.71 7.39
C MET A 193 -0.68 9.35 8.18
N GLN A 194 -1.64 10.25 8.24
CA GLN A 194 -2.91 10.05 8.93
C GLN A 194 -4.07 10.30 7.99
N PHE A 195 -4.99 9.35 7.94
CA PHE A 195 -6.26 9.45 7.23
C PHE A 195 -7.36 9.82 8.22
N LYS A 196 -8.16 10.85 7.88
CA LYS A 196 -9.44 11.11 8.52
C LYS A 196 -10.52 10.37 7.74
N THR A 197 -11.30 9.57 8.43
CA THR A 197 -12.34 8.74 7.83
C THR A 197 -13.67 8.92 8.56
N ASP A 198 -14.76 8.37 8.00
CA ASP A 198 -16.06 8.34 8.68
C ASP A 198 -16.06 7.49 9.94
N GLU A 199 -15.14 6.55 10.04
CA GLU A 199 -15.03 5.61 11.17
C GLU A 199 -14.05 6.08 12.25
N GLY A 200 -13.17 7.02 11.93
CA GLY A 200 -12.13 7.51 12.83
C GLY A 200 -10.87 7.92 12.09
N LYS A 201 -9.73 7.80 12.76
CA LYS A 201 -8.43 8.07 12.17
C LYS A 201 -7.67 6.77 11.96
N ILE A 202 -6.90 6.70 10.87
CA ILE A 202 -5.98 5.61 10.59
C ILE A 202 -4.62 6.24 10.31
N GLY A 203 -3.61 5.89 11.09
CA GLY A 203 -2.26 6.42 10.97
C GLY A 203 -1.26 5.34 10.59
N PHE A 204 -0.30 5.71 9.74
CA PHE A 204 0.90 4.94 9.42
C PHE A 204 2.12 5.76 9.78
N SER A 205 3.12 5.14 10.42
CA SER A 205 4.39 5.78 10.76
C SER A 205 5.53 4.75 10.79
N GLY A 206 6.76 5.22 10.98
CA GLY A 206 7.92 4.33 11.11
C GLY A 206 8.46 3.77 9.80
N LEU A 207 8.01 4.30 8.64
CA LEU A 207 8.51 3.89 7.34
C LEU A 207 9.97 4.29 7.15
N THR A 208 10.73 3.45 6.47
CA THR A 208 12.09 3.77 6.04
C THR A 208 12.08 4.71 4.83
N ALA A 209 13.22 5.34 4.54
CA ALA A 209 13.30 6.34 3.46
C ALA A 209 13.08 5.74 2.05
N ASP A 210 13.28 4.44 1.91
CA ASP A 210 13.09 3.69 0.67
C ASP A 210 11.71 3.01 0.58
N GLU A 211 10.83 3.28 1.55
CA GLU A 211 9.44 2.83 1.54
C GLU A 211 8.49 3.98 1.17
N HIS A 212 7.41 3.62 0.50
CA HIS A 212 6.45 4.55 -0.05
C HIS A 212 5.04 4.20 0.44
N MET A 213 4.22 5.22 0.72
CA MET A 213 2.80 4.99 0.98
C MET A 213 2.01 4.99 -0.34
N GLY A 214 1.22 3.94 -0.52
CA GLY A 214 0.18 3.85 -1.54
C GLY A 214 -1.19 4.16 -0.94
N VAL A 215 -1.92 5.03 -1.61
CA VAL A 215 -3.28 5.41 -1.22
C VAL A 215 -4.20 5.12 -2.40
N TYR A 216 -4.72 3.93 -2.42
CA TYR A 216 -5.52 3.36 -3.52
C TYR A 216 -4.80 3.40 -4.87
N THR A 217 -5.48 2.97 -5.91
CA THR A 217 -4.96 3.06 -7.27
C THR A 217 -5.06 4.50 -7.76
N PRO A 218 -3.99 5.09 -8.30
CA PRO A 218 -4.06 6.41 -8.92
C PRO A 218 -5.15 6.45 -10.00
N ARG A 219 -5.86 7.57 -10.09
CA ARG A 219 -6.88 7.82 -11.11
C ARG A 219 -6.52 9.04 -11.92
N ASP A 220 -6.84 9.00 -13.20
CA ASP A 220 -6.86 10.19 -14.03
C ASP A 220 -8.03 11.09 -13.62
N GLY A 221 -7.84 12.41 -13.61
CA GLY A 221 -8.90 13.38 -13.35
C GLY A 221 -9.92 13.51 -14.46
N ARG A 222 -9.57 13.07 -15.68
CA ARG A 222 -10.46 13.04 -16.83
C ARG A 222 -11.11 11.68 -16.97
N ASP A 223 -12.42 11.66 -17.08
CA ASP A 223 -13.24 10.50 -17.46
C ASP A 223 -13.09 9.25 -16.57
N GLY A 224 -12.45 9.37 -15.40
CA GLY A 224 -12.27 8.26 -14.47
C GLY A 224 -11.41 7.13 -15.01
N LEU A 225 -10.52 7.42 -15.96
CA LEU A 225 -9.56 6.46 -16.45
C LEU A 225 -8.67 5.97 -15.32
N LEU A 226 -8.70 4.68 -15.13
CA LEU A 226 -7.88 4.00 -14.14
C LEU A 226 -6.55 3.61 -14.78
N TYR A 227 -5.46 3.87 -14.09
CA TYR A 227 -4.25 3.14 -14.38
C TYR A 227 -4.50 1.65 -14.17
N THR A 228 -3.95 0.83 -15.03
CA THR A 228 -4.04 -0.62 -14.92
C THR A 228 -3.08 -1.14 -13.84
N LEU A 229 -3.24 -0.61 -12.63
CA LEU A 229 -2.47 -0.99 -11.46
C LEU A 229 -3.29 -1.94 -10.58
N PRO A 230 -2.65 -2.88 -9.87
CA PRO A 230 -3.33 -3.70 -8.88
C PRO A 230 -4.04 -2.85 -7.83
N GLN A 231 -5.21 -3.29 -7.39
CA GLN A 231 -5.94 -2.65 -6.31
C GLN A 231 -5.26 -2.92 -4.97
N THR A 232 -4.85 -1.88 -4.27
CA THR A 232 -4.00 -2.01 -3.09
C THR A 232 -4.57 -1.46 -1.79
N GLY A 233 -5.64 -0.68 -1.86
CA GLY A 233 -6.18 0.01 -0.68
C GLY A 233 -5.14 0.96 -0.07
N LEU A 234 -4.85 0.80 1.23
CA LEU A 234 -3.78 1.50 1.94
C LEU A 234 -2.57 0.58 2.02
N ALA A 235 -1.41 1.00 1.53
CA ALA A 235 -0.27 0.11 1.38
C ALA A 235 1.08 0.78 1.66
N VAL A 236 2.04 -0.05 2.10
CA VAL A 236 3.45 0.33 2.23
C VAL A 236 4.25 -0.43 1.16
N PHE A 237 4.88 0.29 0.25
CA PHE A 237 5.61 -0.25 -0.88
C PHE A 237 7.12 -0.12 -0.74
N LYS A 238 7.82 -1.20 -1.04
CA LYS A 238 9.28 -1.24 -1.21
C LYS A 238 9.68 -0.95 -2.66
N VAL A 239 8.84 -1.32 -3.60
CA VAL A 239 9.00 -1.04 -5.03
C VAL A 239 7.72 -0.42 -5.54
N ILE A 240 7.84 0.75 -6.15
CA ILE A 240 6.74 1.46 -6.82
C ILE A 240 6.94 1.42 -8.33
N PRO A 241 5.86 1.42 -9.12
CA PRO A 241 5.99 1.36 -10.57
C PRO A 241 6.53 2.66 -11.17
N SER A 242 7.05 2.55 -12.36
CA SER A 242 7.39 3.69 -13.22
C SER A 242 6.16 4.18 -13.98
N VAL A 243 6.20 5.43 -14.42
CA VAL A 243 5.19 6.04 -15.28
C VAL A 243 5.81 6.44 -16.62
N ARG A 244 5.02 6.37 -17.69
CA ARG A 244 5.43 6.87 -19.01
C ARG A 244 5.55 8.40 -19.03
N ASN A 245 6.23 8.94 -19.98
CA ASN A 245 6.14 10.37 -20.31
C ASN A 245 5.16 10.59 -21.48
N LYS A 246 5.02 11.85 -21.90
CA LYS A 246 4.09 12.23 -22.98
C LYS A 246 4.39 11.57 -24.34
N VAL A 247 5.63 11.22 -24.58
CA VAL A 247 6.10 10.77 -25.89
C VAL A 247 6.48 9.28 -25.90
N ASN A 248 7.11 8.83 -24.80
CA ASN A 248 7.70 7.50 -24.72
C ASN A 248 6.93 6.61 -23.75
N THR A 249 6.78 5.36 -24.10
CA THR A 249 6.35 4.29 -23.19
C THR A 249 7.38 4.07 -22.08
N THR A 250 6.99 3.36 -21.04
CA THR A 250 7.90 3.09 -19.91
C THR A 250 9.16 2.35 -20.32
N ASP A 251 9.10 1.50 -21.32
CA ASP A 251 10.27 0.74 -21.81
C ASP A 251 11.36 1.64 -22.39
N LEU A 252 10.97 2.81 -22.93
CA LEU A 252 11.88 3.77 -23.54
C LEU A 252 12.37 4.86 -22.59
N ASN A 253 11.91 4.90 -21.37
CA ASN A 253 12.25 5.96 -20.41
C ASN A 253 13.57 5.73 -19.65
N GLY A 254 14.40 4.83 -20.11
CA GLY A 254 15.72 4.57 -19.53
C GLY A 254 15.74 3.66 -18.31
N PRO A 255 16.89 3.51 -17.66
CA PRO A 255 17.09 2.52 -16.58
C PRO A 255 16.18 2.71 -15.37
N SER A 256 15.87 3.93 -14.99
CA SER A 256 15.00 4.23 -13.84
C SER A 256 13.54 3.77 -14.04
N ALA A 257 13.13 3.53 -15.28
CA ALA A 257 11.79 3.04 -15.58
C ALA A 257 11.72 1.50 -15.69
N GLN A 258 12.83 0.80 -15.57
CA GLN A 258 12.86 -0.65 -15.69
C GLN A 258 12.38 -1.33 -14.39
N PRO A 259 11.84 -2.56 -14.51
CA PRO A 259 11.45 -3.33 -13.34
C PRO A 259 12.67 -3.66 -12.47
N LYS A 260 12.44 -3.85 -11.17
CA LYS A 260 13.48 -4.24 -10.22
C LYS A 260 13.53 -5.74 -10.06
N TRP A 261 14.74 -6.27 -10.02
CA TRP A 261 14.96 -7.66 -9.63
C TRP A 261 15.21 -7.71 -8.13
N LEU A 262 14.45 -8.57 -7.45
CA LEU A 262 14.53 -8.82 -6.02
C LEU A 262 14.93 -10.28 -5.80
N ASN A 263 15.71 -10.54 -4.76
CA ASN A 263 16.08 -11.90 -4.42
C ASN A 263 16.38 -12.04 -2.93
N GLY A 264 15.68 -12.96 -2.29
CA GLY A 264 15.92 -13.36 -0.92
C GLY A 264 14.98 -12.77 0.12
N LYS A 265 15.45 -12.84 1.36
CA LYS A 265 14.71 -12.43 2.53
C LYS A 265 14.71 -10.91 2.72
N GLY A 266 13.59 -10.38 3.12
CA GLY A 266 13.43 -8.98 3.46
C GLY A 266 12.37 -8.77 4.54
N LYS A 267 12.22 -7.51 4.94
CA LYS A 267 11.14 -7.12 5.85
C LYS A 267 10.62 -5.72 5.52
N THR A 268 9.36 -5.49 5.80
CA THR A 268 8.71 -4.18 5.84
C THR A 268 8.25 -3.92 7.26
N VAL A 269 8.55 -2.74 7.80
CA VAL A 269 8.21 -2.37 9.19
C VAL A 269 7.47 -1.04 9.19
N PHE A 270 6.32 -1.01 9.86
CA PHE A 270 5.55 0.21 10.05
C PHE A 270 4.74 0.14 11.34
N THR A 271 4.25 1.28 11.80
CA THR A 271 3.38 1.38 12.99
C THR A 271 2.01 1.87 12.57
N LEU A 272 0.96 1.18 13.05
CA LEU A 272 -0.43 1.56 12.89
C LEU A 272 -0.93 2.30 14.13
N ASN A 273 -1.70 3.37 13.91
CA ASN A 273 -2.38 4.16 14.94
C ASN A 273 -3.86 4.33 14.58
N PHE A 274 -4.73 4.25 15.59
CA PHE A 274 -6.18 4.34 15.42
C PHE A 274 -6.80 5.34 16.41
#